data_1e8024519a5aaea576f24f3f22c48ffd
#
_entry.id   1e8024519a5aaea576f24f3f22c48ffd
#
_cell.length_a   1.000
_cell.length_b   1.000
_cell.length_c   1.000
_cell.angle_alpha   90.00
_cell.angle_beta   90.00
_cell.angle_gamma   90.00
#
_symmetry.space_group_name_H-M   'P 1'
#
loop_
_entity.id
_entity.type
_entity.pdbx_description
1 polymer ?
#
loop_
_entity_poly.entity_id
_entity_poly.type
_entity_poly.pdbx_seq_one_letter_code
_entity_poly.pdbx_strand_id
1 'polypeptide(L)'
;EWRGFKVAADTRGVDFDPTTGDRTPSKRGIESARKYLGKRFPGMKNAPLLEARVCQYENSLDGNYIVDRHPNAENVWVLGGGSGHGFKLGPALGEFVSDRVTGKKEVDPFFSLNRLKAKKKKGTQFNP
;
A
#
# COMPACT_ATOMS: atom_id res chain seq x y z
N GLU A 1 -1.04 -15.67 -21.07
CA GLU A 1 -1.27 -14.42 -21.83
C GLU A 1 -0.16 -13.42 -21.55
N TRP A 2 0.45 -12.92 -22.61
CA TRP A 2 1.52 -11.93 -22.53
C TRP A 2 0.93 -10.54 -22.28
N ARG A 3 1.15 -10.00 -21.09
CA ARG A 3 0.73 -8.63 -20.75
C ARG A 3 1.84 -7.59 -20.92
N GLY A 4 3.00 -8.02 -21.41
CA GLY A 4 4.13 -7.13 -21.68
C GLY A 4 4.91 -6.74 -20.40
N PHE A 5 5.71 -5.68 -20.50
CA PHE A 5 6.56 -5.17 -19.41
C PHE A 5 5.76 -4.16 -18.57
N LYS A 6 5.79 -4.30 -17.24
CA LYS A 6 5.09 -3.42 -16.32
C LYS A 6 6.03 -2.41 -15.67
N VAL A 7 5.64 -1.15 -15.69
CA VAL A 7 6.27 -0.06 -14.92
C VAL A 7 5.21 0.58 -14.03
N ALA A 8 5.54 0.84 -12.77
CA ALA A 8 4.69 1.58 -11.86
C ALA A 8 5.37 2.90 -11.47
N ALA A 9 4.61 4.01 -11.58
CA ALA A 9 4.98 5.27 -10.97
C ALA A 9 4.43 5.26 -9.54
N ASP A 10 5.30 4.97 -8.57
CA ASP A 10 4.94 4.90 -7.15
C ASP A 10 4.97 6.30 -6.53
N THR A 11 4.08 7.17 -7.01
CA THR A 11 3.87 8.51 -6.47
C THR A 11 2.59 8.54 -5.68
N ARG A 12 2.64 9.13 -4.48
CA ARG A 12 1.45 9.32 -3.66
C ARG A 12 0.46 10.23 -4.40
N GLY A 13 -0.78 9.76 -4.49
CA GLY A 13 -1.91 10.55 -4.99
C GLY A 13 -2.54 11.40 -3.89
N VAL A 14 -3.69 11.98 -4.22
CA VAL A 14 -4.60 12.65 -3.28
C VAL A 14 -5.31 11.62 -2.41
N ASP A 15 -5.91 12.08 -1.30
CA ASP A 15 -6.84 11.26 -0.54
C ASP A 15 -7.99 10.83 -1.47
N PHE A 16 -8.32 9.55 -1.45
CA PHE A 16 -9.14 8.93 -2.47
C PHE A 16 -10.26 8.10 -1.84
N ASP A 17 -11.50 8.34 -2.25
CA ASP A 17 -12.63 7.49 -1.88
C ASP A 17 -12.63 6.22 -2.74
N PRO A 18 -12.44 5.03 -2.16
CA PRO A 18 -12.38 3.79 -2.92
C PRO A 18 -13.71 3.40 -3.59
N THR A 19 -14.83 3.97 -3.14
CA THR A 19 -16.16 3.68 -3.67
C THR A 19 -16.52 4.57 -4.87
N THR A 20 -16.26 5.88 -4.75
CA THR A 20 -16.72 6.88 -5.72
C THR A 20 -15.61 7.54 -6.53
N GLY A 21 -14.35 7.33 -6.15
CA GLY A 21 -13.20 7.97 -6.77
C GLY A 21 -12.97 7.54 -8.21
N ASP A 22 -12.56 8.47 -9.06
CA ASP A 22 -12.19 8.21 -10.46
C ASP A 22 -10.86 7.46 -10.52
N ARG A 23 -10.90 6.26 -11.09
CA ARG A 23 -9.74 5.37 -11.30
C ARG A 23 -9.09 5.53 -12.67
N THR A 24 -9.35 6.63 -13.34
CA THR A 24 -8.72 6.92 -14.64
C THR A 24 -7.25 7.33 -14.44
N PRO A 25 -6.30 6.63 -15.07
CA PRO A 25 -4.89 7.00 -14.98
C PRO A 25 -4.64 8.40 -15.53
N SER A 26 -3.96 9.26 -14.78
CA SER A 26 -3.65 10.61 -15.22
C SER A 26 -2.62 10.61 -16.37
N LYS A 27 -2.77 11.54 -17.29
CA LYS A 27 -1.77 11.76 -18.37
C LYS A 27 -0.37 11.96 -17.81
N ARG A 28 -0.23 12.76 -16.75
CA ARG A 28 1.05 13.01 -16.06
C ARG A 28 1.68 11.72 -15.52
N GLY A 29 0.89 10.82 -14.92
CA GLY A 29 1.37 9.53 -14.43
C GLY A 29 1.89 8.65 -15.56
N ILE A 30 1.16 8.55 -16.66
CA ILE A 30 1.58 7.80 -17.85
C ILE A 30 2.86 8.36 -18.45
N GLU A 31 2.94 9.69 -18.62
CA GLU A 31 4.14 10.36 -19.16
C GLU A 31 5.37 10.16 -18.27
N SER A 32 5.20 10.26 -16.96
CA SER A 32 6.27 10.02 -16.00
C SER A 32 6.81 8.59 -16.09
N ALA A 33 5.91 7.60 -16.12
CA ALA A 33 6.27 6.20 -16.29
C ALA A 33 6.99 5.94 -17.62
N ARG A 34 6.52 6.53 -18.72
CA ARG A 34 7.17 6.45 -20.05
C ARG A 34 8.55 7.10 -20.07
N LYS A 35 8.71 8.25 -19.43
CA LYS A 35 10.01 8.95 -19.33
C LYS A 35 11.02 8.08 -18.57
N TYR A 36 10.60 7.48 -17.47
CA TYR A 36 11.43 6.56 -16.71
C TYR A 36 11.80 5.32 -17.53
N LEU A 37 10.82 4.70 -18.19
CA LEU A 37 11.01 3.55 -19.06
C LEU A 37 12.04 3.85 -20.16
N GLY A 38 11.89 4.96 -20.88
CA GLY A 38 12.81 5.35 -21.95
C GLY A 38 14.23 5.64 -21.46
N LYS A 39 14.38 6.12 -20.22
CA LYS A 39 15.71 6.35 -19.60
C LYS A 39 16.40 5.05 -19.21
N ARG A 40 15.66 4.09 -18.63
CA ARG A 40 16.22 2.85 -18.06
C ARG A 40 16.29 1.73 -19.10
N PHE A 41 15.38 1.72 -20.05
CA PHE A 41 15.26 0.70 -21.10
C PHE A 41 15.06 1.39 -22.46
N PRO A 42 16.14 1.96 -23.06
CA PRO A 42 16.02 2.77 -24.28
C PRO A 42 15.32 2.07 -25.45
N GLY A 43 15.50 0.77 -25.62
CA GLY A 43 14.83 -0.04 -26.64
C GLY A 43 13.30 -0.10 -26.49
N MET A 44 12.77 0.24 -25.30
CA MET A 44 11.33 0.26 -25.02
C MET A 44 10.72 1.68 -25.05
N LYS A 45 11.52 2.70 -25.36
CA LYS A 45 11.06 4.11 -25.33
C LYS A 45 9.77 4.32 -26.12
N ASN A 46 9.66 3.70 -27.28
CA ASN A 46 8.54 3.84 -28.21
C ASN A 46 7.57 2.64 -28.17
N ALA A 47 7.71 1.75 -27.19
CA ALA A 47 6.81 0.60 -27.05
C ALA A 47 5.36 1.06 -26.86
N PRO A 48 4.36 0.37 -27.44
CA PRO A 48 2.95 0.74 -27.28
C PRO A 48 2.53 0.59 -25.82
N LEU A 49 1.66 1.49 -25.35
CA LEU A 49 0.97 1.35 -24.08
C LEU A 49 -0.19 0.37 -24.28
N LEU A 50 -0.10 -0.80 -23.67
CA LEU A 50 -1.14 -1.82 -23.75
C LEU A 50 -2.26 -1.57 -22.72
N GLU A 51 -1.88 -1.17 -21.51
CA GLU A 51 -2.81 -0.97 -20.40
C GLU A 51 -2.21 0.01 -19.38
N ALA A 52 -3.06 0.78 -18.71
CA ALA A 52 -2.71 1.54 -17.52
C ALA A 52 -3.80 1.39 -16.47
N ARG A 53 -3.40 1.31 -15.19
CA ARG A 53 -4.30 1.16 -14.04
C ARG A 53 -3.88 2.09 -12.91
N VAL A 54 -4.85 2.54 -12.12
CA VAL A 54 -4.64 3.20 -10.85
C VAL A 54 -4.64 2.16 -9.74
N CYS A 55 -3.60 2.17 -8.90
CA CYS A 55 -3.56 1.42 -7.66
C CYS A 55 -4.12 2.27 -6.52
N GLN A 56 -4.84 1.62 -5.60
CA GLN A 56 -5.33 2.22 -4.37
C GLN A 56 -4.51 1.69 -3.22
N TYR A 57 -4.07 2.59 -2.34
CA TYR A 57 -3.32 2.23 -1.15
C TYR A 57 -4.11 2.57 0.10
N GLU A 58 -4.27 1.61 0.99
CA GLU A 58 -4.74 1.80 2.35
C GLU A 58 -3.56 2.25 3.20
N ASN A 59 -3.43 3.55 3.42
CA ASN A 59 -2.33 4.11 4.18
C ASN A 59 -2.71 4.30 5.64
N SER A 60 -1.94 3.73 6.55
CA SER A 60 -1.97 4.14 7.96
C SER A 60 -1.29 5.50 8.14
N LEU A 61 -1.54 6.20 9.27
CA LEU A 61 -0.98 7.53 9.53
C LEU A 61 0.55 7.56 9.55
N ASP A 62 1.19 6.44 9.87
CA ASP A 62 2.64 6.32 9.99
C ASP A 62 3.27 5.35 8.98
N GLY A 63 2.47 4.80 8.06
CA GLY A 63 2.92 3.86 7.05
C GLY A 63 3.18 2.43 7.53
N ASN A 64 2.96 2.13 8.82
CA ASN A 64 3.15 0.81 9.39
C ASN A 64 1.84 0.03 9.45
N TYR A 65 1.92 -1.31 9.47
CA TYR A 65 0.75 -2.17 9.65
C TYR A 65 0.01 -1.87 10.94
N ILE A 66 -1.29 -2.16 10.92
CA ILE A 66 -2.15 -2.24 12.10
C ILE A 66 -2.43 -3.72 12.32
N VAL A 67 -2.12 -4.24 13.48
CA VAL A 67 -2.49 -5.58 13.94
C VAL A 67 -2.89 -5.47 15.41
N ASP A 68 -4.19 -5.41 15.68
CA ASP A 68 -4.70 -5.19 17.04
C ASP A 68 -6.07 -5.83 17.22
N ARG A 69 -6.49 -5.99 18.46
CA ARG A 69 -7.88 -6.34 18.79
C ARG A 69 -8.80 -5.15 18.55
N HIS A 70 -10.00 -5.42 18.09
CA HIS A 70 -11.01 -4.37 17.98
C HIS A 70 -11.38 -3.84 19.39
N PRO A 71 -11.39 -2.51 19.60
CA PRO A 71 -11.52 -1.95 20.96
C PRO A 71 -12.90 -2.19 21.61
N ASN A 72 -13.93 -2.42 20.82
CA ASN A 72 -15.31 -2.54 21.29
C ASN A 72 -15.99 -3.85 20.86
N ALA A 73 -15.23 -4.84 20.41
CA ALA A 73 -15.79 -6.13 20.00
C ALA A 73 -14.84 -7.26 20.37
N GLU A 74 -15.37 -8.27 21.08
CA GLU A 74 -14.64 -9.47 21.42
C GLU A 74 -14.41 -10.34 20.18
N ASN A 75 -13.28 -11.05 20.16
CA ASN A 75 -12.88 -11.97 19.08
C ASN A 75 -12.79 -11.33 17.68
N VAL A 76 -12.72 -10.01 17.60
CA VAL A 76 -12.52 -9.27 16.36
C VAL A 76 -11.14 -8.67 16.32
N TRP A 77 -10.43 -8.91 15.23
CA TRP A 77 -9.10 -8.37 14.97
C TRP A 77 -9.13 -7.37 13.82
N VAL A 78 -8.34 -6.31 13.95
CA VAL A 78 -8.11 -5.30 12.91
C VAL A 78 -6.76 -5.56 12.31
N LEU A 79 -6.74 -5.82 11.02
CA LEU A 79 -5.54 -5.97 10.21
C LEU A 79 -5.63 -5.01 9.03
N GLY A 80 -4.69 -4.09 8.92
CA GLY A 80 -4.71 -3.10 7.85
C GLY A 80 -3.42 -2.28 7.74
N GLY A 81 -3.50 -1.19 6.98
CA GLY A 81 -2.39 -0.26 6.82
C GLY A 81 -1.25 -0.84 5.97
N GLY A 82 -1.56 -1.62 4.93
CA GLY A 82 -0.57 -2.19 4.02
C GLY A 82 0.27 -1.17 3.27
N SER A 83 -0.20 0.08 3.18
CA SER A 83 0.53 1.29 2.73
C SER A 83 1.31 1.11 1.42
N GLY A 84 0.81 0.28 0.50
CA GLY A 84 1.40 -0.01 -0.79
C GLY A 84 2.51 -1.07 -0.80
N HIS A 85 2.95 -1.58 0.35
CA HIS A 85 4.05 -2.55 0.44
C HIS A 85 3.67 -3.89 1.09
N GLY A 86 2.39 -4.12 1.38
CA GLY A 86 1.90 -5.27 2.13
C GLY A 86 2.06 -6.62 1.43
N PHE A 87 1.89 -6.67 0.12
CA PHE A 87 1.83 -7.93 -0.61
C PHE A 87 3.07 -8.82 -0.43
N LYS A 88 4.27 -8.26 -0.54
CA LYS A 88 5.53 -9.01 -0.42
C LYS A 88 5.77 -9.59 0.98
N LEU A 89 5.12 -9.03 2.01
CA LEU A 89 5.25 -9.43 3.40
C LEU A 89 4.12 -10.38 3.85
N GLY A 90 3.21 -10.74 2.95
CA GLY A 90 2.04 -11.56 3.24
C GLY A 90 2.31 -12.82 4.08
N PRO A 91 3.26 -13.68 3.72
CA PRO A 91 3.56 -14.89 4.49
C PRO A 91 4.02 -14.59 5.92
N ALA A 92 4.96 -13.67 6.09
CA ALA A 92 5.47 -13.28 7.41
C ALA A 92 4.41 -12.58 8.26
N LEU A 93 3.58 -11.74 7.63
CA LEU A 93 2.46 -11.08 8.29
C LEU A 93 1.38 -12.08 8.70
N GLY A 94 1.12 -13.08 7.86
CA GLY A 94 0.17 -14.17 8.18
C GLY A 94 0.58 -14.96 9.42
N GLU A 95 1.85 -15.35 9.51
CA GLU A 95 2.39 -16.00 10.71
C GLU A 95 2.31 -15.09 11.94
N PHE A 96 2.73 -13.84 11.79
CA PHE A 96 2.68 -12.83 12.84
C PHE A 96 1.27 -12.64 13.40
N VAL A 97 0.26 -12.56 12.55
CA VAL A 97 -1.16 -12.42 12.94
C VAL A 97 -1.67 -13.70 13.56
N SER A 98 -1.39 -14.86 12.97
CA SER A 98 -1.81 -16.16 13.48
C SER A 98 -1.37 -16.40 14.92
N ASP A 99 -0.12 -16.08 15.25
CA ASP A 99 0.41 -16.24 16.62
C ASP A 99 -0.37 -15.41 17.64
N ARG A 100 -0.86 -14.24 17.26
CA ARG A 100 -1.62 -13.34 18.14
C ARG A 100 -3.08 -13.74 18.23
N VAL A 101 -3.69 -14.09 17.15
CA VAL A 101 -5.10 -14.55 17.12
C VAL A 101 -5.26 -15.84 17.92
N THR A 102 -4.28 -16.75 17.86
CA THR A 102 -4.28 -18.02 18.60
C THR A 102 -3.78 -17.89 20.04
N GLY A 103 -3.42 -16.69 20.49
CA GLY A 103 -2.96 -16.45 21.86
C GLY A 103 -1.54 -16.92 22.17
N LYS A 104 -0.75 -17.29 21.15
CA LYS A 104 0.67 -17.67 21.35
C LYS A 104 1.54 -16.48 21.68
N LYS A 105 1.18 -15.29 21.19
CA LYS A 105 1.89 -14.02 21.43
C LYS A 105 0.90 -12.90 21.68
N GLU A 106 1.31 -11.94 22.51
CA GLU A 106 0.54 -10.73 22.78
C GLU A 106 0.58 -9.75 21.60
N VAL A 107 -0.35 -8.77 21.63
CA VAL A 107 -0.35 -7.64 20.67
C VAL A 107 0.94 -6.86 20.82
N ASP A 108 1.62 -6.64 19.71
CA ASP A 108 2.83 -5.83 19.68
C ASP A 108 2.43 -4.33 19.70
N PRO A 109 2.90 -3.55 20.69
CA PRO A 109 2.58 -2.13 20.78
C PRO A 109 2.95 -1.33 19.54
N PHE A 110 3.97 -1.76 18.79
CA PHE A 110 4.40 -1.14 17.55
C PHE A 110 3.33 -1.20 16.46
N PHE A 111 2.49 -2.24 16.45
CA PHE A 111 1.41 -2.42 15.49
C PHE A 111 0.02 -2.10 16.06
N SER A 112 -0.08 -1.66 17.31
CA SER A 112 -1.36 -1.41 17.97
C SER A 112 -2.07 -0.15 17.44
N LEU A 113 -3.39 -0.12 17.54
CA LEU A 113 -4.21 1.06 17.25
C LEU A 113 -3.88 2.25 18.18
N ASN A 114 -3.47 1.98 19.40
CA ASN A 114 -3.17 3.01 20.39
C ASN A 114 -1.99 3.91 19.97
N ARG A 115 -1.03 3.40 19.20
CA ARG A 115 0.08 4.20 18.69
C ARG A 115 -0.37 5.36 17.80
N LEU A 116 -1.53 5.22 17.14
CA LEU A 116 -2.06 6.21 16.21
C LEU A 116 -2.71 7.40 16.92
N LYS A 117 -3.16 7.21 18.18
CA LYS A 117 -3.78 8.28 18.99
C LYS A 117 -2.79 9.40 19.32
N ALA A 118 -1.51 9.08 19.46
CA ALA A 118 -0.46 10.03 19.84
C ALA A 118 0.26 10.71 18.66
N LYS A 119 0.01 10.27 17.43
CA LYS A 119 0.77 10.73 16.25
C LYS A 119 -0.04 11.74 15.44
N LYS A 120 0.47 12.98 15.33
CA LYS A 120 0.11 13.88 14.22
C LYS A 120 0.58 13.21 12.93
N LYS A 121 -0.18 13.43 11.84
CA LYS A 121 0.08 12.95 10.48
C LYS A 121 1.58 13.19 10.14
N LYS A 122 2.42 12.17 10.28
CA LYS A 122 3.82 12.20 9.81
C LYS A 122 3.84 11.58 8.42
N GLY A 123 4.76 12.03 7.59
CA GLY A 123 4.96 11.46 6.26
C GLY A 123 5.13 9.94 6.32
N THR A 124 4.66 9.25 5.29
CA THR A 124 4.94 7.83 5.10
C THR A 124 6.38 7.66 4.60
N GLN A 125 6.89 6.41 4.57
CA GLN A 125 8.21 6.11 4.00
C GLN A 125 8.41 6.62 2.55
N PHE A 126 7.31 6.93 1.85
CA PHE A 126 7.31 7.45 0.47
C PHE A 126 7.17 8.98 0.39
N ASN A 127 7.04 9.63 1.53
CA ASN A 127 6.89 11.10 1.60
C ASN A 127 7.53 11.57 2.92
N PRO A 128 8.89 11.66 2.95
CA PRO A 128 9.64 12.11 4.14
C PRO A 128 9.35 13.57 4.51
#